data_e6bb227054844cebad846d94247c3dae
#
_entry.id   e6bb227054844cebad846d94247c3dae
#
_cell.length_a   1.000
_cell.length_b   1.000
_cell.length_c   1.000
_cell.angle_alpha   90.00
_cell.angle_beta   90.00
_cell.angle_gamma   90.00
#
_symmetry.space_group_name_H-M   'P 1'
#
loop_
_entity.id
_entity.type
_entity.pdbx_description
1 polymer ?
#
loop_
_entity_poly.entity_id
_entity_poly.type
_entity_poly.pdbx_seq_one_letter_code
_entity_poly.pdbx_strand_id
1 'polypeptide(L)'
;KITNQIDKEFKKENKVLLHITEGRKTTSLALLFAGYIRKDKIEGAYYIIEETNTVLPLPLISLEIGESKKRILEEISKGKKELKKMENKLKIKQSAIYQHIQELKKEGYLEKDKELKLTDLGRIMIL
;
A
#
# COMPACT_ATOMS: atom_id res chain seq x y z
N LYS A 1 -0.81 10.14 -5.61
CA LYS A 1 -1.74 11.26 -5.92
C LYS A 1 -3.11 11.05 -5.28
N ILE A 2 -3.75 9.90 -5.50
CA ILE A 2 -5.07 9.55 -4.91
C ILE A 2 -4.98 9.38 -3.40
N THR A 3 -3.96 8.66 -2.89
CA THR A 3 -3.73 8.49 -1.45
C THR A 3 -3.58 9.82 -0.72
N ASN A 4 -2.88 10.79 -1.32
CA ASN A 4 -2.73 12.13 -0.76
C ASN A 4 -4.06 12.88 -0.70
N GLN A 5 -4.98 12.62 -1.64
CA GLN A 5 -6.31 13.21 -1.60
C GLN A 5 -7.15 12.63 -0.46
N ILE A 6 -7.10 11.31 -0.27
CA ILE A 6 -7.75 10.64 0.89
C ILE A 6 -7.21 11.21 2.20
N ASP A 7 -5.88 11.32 2.33
CA ASP A 7 -5.23 11.88 3.51
C ASP A 7 -5.68 13.34 3.78
N LYS A 8 -5.86 14.13 2.72
CA LYS A 8 -6.30 15.52 2.82
C LYS A 8 -7.76 15.62 3.27
N GLU A 9 -8.65 14.81 2.73
CA GLU A 9 -10.07 14.82 3.10
C GLU A 9 -10.27 14.30 4.53
N PHE A 10 -9.55 13.25 4.90
CA PHE A 10 -9.58 12.72 6.27
C PHE A 10 -9.15 13.76 7.33
N LYS A 11 -8.11 14.54 7.03
CA LYS A 11 -7.65 15.63 7.93
C LYS A 11 -8.67 16.74 8.16
N LYS A 12 -9.68 16.86 7.31
CA LYS A 12 -10.79 17.82 7.46
C LYS A 12 -11.93 17.26 8.32
N GLU A 13 -11.71 16.13 9.01
CA GLU A 13 -12.72 15.42 9.80
C GLU A 13 -13.94 14.96 8.97
N ASN A 14 -13.74 14.81 7.67
CA ASN A 14 -14.76 14.31 6.79
C ASN A 14 -14.80 12.77 6.82
N LYS A 15 -16.00 12.24 6.75
CA LYS A 15 -16.20 10.84 6.45
C LYS A 15 -15.82 10.59 4.98
N VAL A 16 -14.88 9.69 4.76
CA VAL A 16 -14.40 9.40 3.40
C VAL A 16 -15.05 8.10 2.92
N LEU A 17 -15.85 8.21 1.88
CA LEU A 17 -16.45 7.09 1.16
C LEU A 17 -15.91 7.07 -0.27
N LEU A 18 -15.57 5.90 -0.79
CA LEU A 18 -15.06 5.74 -2.15
C LEU A 18 -16.16 5.25 -3.08
N HIS A 19 -16.50 6.05 -4.07
CA HIS A 19 -17.38 5.67 -5.18
C HIS A 19 -16.54 5.24 -6.38
N ILE A 20 -16.66 3.98 -6.80
CA ILE A 20 -15.74 3.33 -7.76
C ILE A 20 -16.41 3.05 -9.11
N THR A 21 -17.67 3.42 -9.29
CA THR A 21 -18.46 3.11 -10.49
C THR A 21 -17.95 3.84 -11.73
N GLU A 22 -17.68 5.14 -11.60
CA GLU A 22 -17.38 6.02 -12.73
C GLU A 22 -15.89 6.11 -13.07
N GLY A 23 -15.61 6.49 -14.31
CA GLY A 23 -14.28 6.77 -14.80
C GLY A 23 -13.67 5.62 -15.59
N ARG A 24 -12.40 5.81 -15.99
CA ARG A 24 -11.65 4.76 -16.69
C ARG A 24 -11.37 3.60 -15.74
N LYS A 25 -11.40 2.37 -16.24
CA LYS A 25 -11.09 1.15 -15.44
C LYS A 25 -9.81 1.29 -14.62
N THR A 26 -8.75 1.88 -15.18
CA THR A 26 -7.49 2.14 -14.49
C THR A 26 -7.65 3.09 -13.31
N THR A 27 -8.49 4.11 -13.42
CA THR A 27 -8.77 5.07 -12.36
C THR A 27 -9.57 4.41 -11.23
N SER A 28 -10.58 3.63 -11.57
CA SER A 28 -11.41 2.89 -10.61
C SER A 28 -10.58 1.90 -9.80
N LEU A 29 -9.72 1.12 -10.47
CA LEU A 29 -8.80 0.20 -9.80
C LEU A 29 -7.79 0.94 -8.90
N ALA A 30 -7.21 2.04 -9.38
CA ALA A 30 -6.27 2.84 -8.60
C ALA A 30 -6.94 3.44 -7.35
N LEU A 31 -8.21 3.85 -7.46
CA LEU A 31 -8.99 4.34 -6.32
C LEU A 31 -9.24 3.24 -5.29
N LEU A 32 -9.59 2.02 -5.74
CA LEU A 32 -9.80 0.88 -4.87
C LEU A 32 -8.51 0.50 -4.11
N PHE A 33 -7.39 0.41 -4.82
CA PHE A 33 -6.09 0.14 -4.18
C PHE A 33 -5.68 1.24 -3.20
N ALA A 34 -5.92 2.51 -3.55
CA ALA A 34 -5.68 3.61 -2.63
C ALA A 34 -6.53 3.49 -1.36
N GLY A 35 -7.77 3.03 -1.48
CA GLY A 35 -8.65 2.72 -0.37
C GLY A 35 -8.10 1.61 0.52
N TYR A 36 -7.57 0.54 -0.05
CA TYR A 36 -6.95 -0.54 0.72
C TYR A 36 -5.73 -0.08 1.52
N ILE A 37 -4.89 0.79 0.94
CA ILE A 37 -3.71 1.36 1.60
C ILE A 37 -4.11 2.32 2.73
N ARG A 38 -5.27 2.95 2.64
CA ARG A 38 -5.79 3.95 3.59
C ARG A 38 -7.07 3.49 4.28
N LYS A 39 -7.21 2.18 4.47
CA LYS A 39 -8.40 1.58 5.08
C LYS A 39 -8.77 2.22 6.42
N ASP A 40 -7.78 2.60 7.20
CA ASP A 40 -7.95 3.30 8.48
C ASP A 40 -8.59 4.69 8.38
N LYS A 41 -8.64 5.26 7.17
CA LYS A 41 -9.13 6.62 6.90
C LYS A 41 -10.41 6.68 6.07
N ILE A 42 -10.91 5.53 5.65
CA ILE A 42 -12.14 5.47 4.85
C ILE A 42 -13.20 4.63 5.56
N GLU A 43 -14.45 5.04 5.46
CA GLU A 43 -15.58 4.29 6.04
C GLU A 43 -16.03 3.13 5.16
N GLY A 44 -15.86 3.24 3.84
CA GLY A 44 -16.28 2.22 2.90
C GLY A 44 -15.95 2.55 1.46
N ALA A 45 -16.13 1.56 0.61
CA ALA A 45 -16.10 1.68 -0.83
C ALA A 45 -17.35 1.02 -1.41
N TYR A 46 -17.87 1.56 -2.48
CA TYR A 46 -19.06 1.01 -3.14
C TYR A 46 -19.01 1.18 -4.65
N TYR A 47 -19.74 0.33 -5.32
CA TYR A 47 -19.96 0.32 -6.75
C TYR A 47 -21.46 0.38 -7.02
N ILE A 48 -21.89 1.10 -8.02
CA ILE A 48 -23.30 1.12 -8.48
C ILE A 48 -23.40 0.30 -9.75
N ILE A 49 -24.25 -0.73 -9.72
CA ILE A 49 -24.59 -1.51 -10.92
C ILE A 49 -25.55 -0.65 -11.76
N GLU A 50 -25.08 -0.14 -12.90
CA GLU A 50 -25.83 0.83 -13.71
C GLU A 50 -27.16 0.28 -14.23
N GLU A 51 -27.18 -1.00 -14.61
CA GLU A 51 -28.36 -1.66 -15.16
C GLU A 51 -29.53 -1.79 -14.15
N THR A 52 -29.21 -1.92 -12.88
CA THR A 52 -30.21 -2.14 -11.81
C THR A 52 -30.26 -1.00 -10.81
N ASN A 53 -29.36 -0.04 -10.94
CA ASN A 53 -29.17 1.06 -9.98
C ASN A 53 -28.94 0.57 -8.53
N THR A 54 -28.33 -0.63 -8.41
CA THR A 54 -28.09 -1.27 -7.12
C THR A 54 -26.73 -0.87 -6.56
N VAL A 55 -26.70 -0.44 -5.31
CA VAL A 55 -25.45 -0.14 -4.60
C VAL A 55 -24.84 -1.44 -4.08
N LEU A 56 -23.65 -1.77 -4.56
CA LEU A 56 -22.85 -2.91 -4.13
C LEU A 56 -21.73 -2.43 -3.20
N PRO A 57 -21.76 -2.76 -1.90
CA PRO A 57 -20.64 -2.47 -1.03
C PRO A 57 -19.44 -3.34 -1.38
N LEU A 58 -18.25 -2.73 -1.45
CA LEU A 58 -17.01 -3.43 -1.73
C LEU A 58 -16.26 -3.70 -0.42
N PRO A 59 -15.79 -4.94 -0.19
CA PRO A 59 -15.03 -5.25 1.01
C PRO A 59 -13.70 -4.51 0.99
N LEU A 60 -13.35 -3.88 2.11
CA LEU A 60 -12.06 -3.24 2.29
C LEU A 60 -11.07 -4.23 2.90
N ILE A 61 -10.15 -4.68 2.07
CA ILE A 61 -9.05 -5.56 2.49
C ILE A 61 -7.96 -4.69 3.14
N SER A 62 -7.43 -5.12 4.28
CA SER A 62 -6.25 -4.50 4.87
C SER A 62 -5.00 -4.98 4.14
N LEU A 63 -4.25 -4.03 3.58
CA LEU A 63 -2.90 -4.25 3.04
C LEU A 63 -1.87 -3.71 4.03
N GLU A 64 -2.00 -4.07 5.30
CA GLU A 64 -1.07 -3.61 6.34
C GLU A 64 0.18 -4.46 6.35
N ILE A 65 1.32 -3.79 6.27
CA ILE A 65 2.62 -4.35 6.62
C ILE A 65 3.18 -3.57 7.82
N GLY A 66 3.92 -4.25 8.68
CA GLY A 66 4.53 -3.59 9.83
C GLY A 66 5.42 -2.41 9.40
N GLU A 67 5.45 -1.35 10.23
CA GLU A 67 6.18 -0.11 9.94
C GLU A 67 7.66 -0.37 9.58
N SER A 68 8.32 -1.29 10.26
CA SER A 68 9.71 -1.68 9.96
C SER A 68 9.86 -2.24 8.55
N LYS A 69 8.96 -3.12 8.11
CA LYS A 69 8.95 -3.68 6.76
C LYS A 69 8.71 -2.59 5.71
N LYS A 70 7.78 -1.67 5.97
CA LYS A 70 7.50 -0.54 5.08
C LYS A 70 8.72 0.34 4.89
N ARG A 71 9.39 0.73 5.96
CA ARG A 71 10.61 1.53 5.92
C ARG A 71 11.75 0.83 5.17
N ILE A 72 11.87 -0.49 5.28
CA ILE A 72 12.82 -1.29 4.50
C ILE A 72 12.49 -1.24 3.01
N LEU A 73 11.22 -1.40 2.61
CA LEU A 73 10.79 -1.27 1.22
C LEU A 73 11.10 0.12 0.66
N GLU A 74 10.87 1.18 1.43
CA GLU A 74 11.18 2.56 1.05
C GLU A 74 12.68 2.76 0.79
N GLU A 75 13.57 2.20 1.62
CA GLU A 75 15.01 2.29 1.40
C GLU A 75 15.47 1.50 0.16
N ILE A 76 14.91 0.32 -0.06
CA ILE A 76 15.17 -0.48 -1.26
C ILE A 76 14.69 0.27 -2.51
N SER A 77 13.55 0.94 -2.46
CA SER A 77 13.03 1.74 -3.58
C SER A 77 13.95 2.90 -3.98
N LYS A 78 14.70 3.43 -3.00
CA LYS A 78 15.72 4.48 -3.21
C LYS A 78 17.07 3.93 -3.66
N GLY A 79 17.15 2.63 -3.98
CA GLY A 79 18.38 1.96 -4.40
C GLY A 79 19.34 1.60 -3.27
N LYS A 80 18.95 1.76 -2.01
CA LYS A 80 19.78 1.38 -0.85
C LYS A 80 19.57 -0.09 -0.53
N LYS A 81 20.59 -0.91 -0.82
CA LYS A 81 20.51 -2.38 -0.72
C LYS A 81 21.47 -2.96 0.33
N GLU A 82 22.31 -2.14 0.93
CA GLU A 82 23.32 -2.58 1.91
C GLU A 82 22.73 -2.62 3.33
N LEU A 83 22.74 -3.78 3.95
CA LEU A 83 22.18 -4.00 5.30
C LEU A 83 22.78 -3.05 6.34
N LYS A 84 24.10 -2.82 6.30
CA LYS A 84 24.79 -1.92 7.23
C LYS A 84 24.32 -0.48 7.13
N LYS A 85 24.07 0.00 5.91
CA LYS A 85 23.54 1.36 5.68
C LYS A 85 22.09 1.46 6.16
N MET A 86 21.29 0.40 5.95
CA MET A 86 19.92 0.34 6.47
C MET A 86 19.90 0.32 7.99
N GLU A 87 20.77 -0.47 8.64
CA GLU A 87 20.90 -0.52 10.11
C GLU A 87 21.13 0.87 10.70
N ASN A 88 22.11 1.59 10.17
CA ASN A 88 22.45 2.93 10.64
C ASN A 88 21.29 3.92 10.48
N LYS A 89 20.55 3.81 9.37
CA LYS A 89 19.46 4.74 9.05
C LYS A 89 18.16 4.40 9.76
N LEU A 90 17.79 3.12 9.78
CA LEU A 90 16.51 2.67 10.31
C LEU A 90 16.56 2.42 11.81
N LYS A 91 17.77 2.31 12.39
CA LYS A 91 18.01 1.92 13.79
C LYS A 91 17.43 0.53 14.11
N ILE A 92 17.51 -0.39 13.16
CA ILE A 92 17.08 -1.78 13.25
C ILE A 92 18.33 -2.64 13.07
N LYS A 93 18.53 -3.64 13.92
CA LYS A 93 19.68 -4.58 13.82
C LYS A 93 19.69 -5.30 12.46
N GLN A 94 20.88 -5.54 11.90
CA GLN A 94 21.04 -6.21 10.61
C GLN A 94 20.34 -7.57 10.55
N SER A 95 20.40 -8.35 11.64
CA SER A 95 19.70 -9.65 11.71
C SER A 95 18.19 -9.51 11.55
N ALA A 96 17.58 -8.50 12.17
CA ALA A 96 16.16 -8.24 12.04
C ALA A 96 15.80 -7.71 10.62
N ILE A 97 16.64 -6.85 10.04
CA ILE A 97 16.47 -6.40 8.66
C ILE A 97 16.53 -7.59 7.70
N TYR A 98 17.50 -8.48 7.88
CA TYR A 98 17.62 -9.69 7.07
C TYR A 98 16.36 -10.55 7.17
N GLN A 99 15.87 -10.80 8.37
CA GLN A 99 14.63 -11.56 8.60
C GLN A 99 13.43 -10.91 7.91
N HIS A 100 13.25 -9.61 8.07
CA HIS A 100 12.18 -8.87 7.38
C HIS A 100 12.28 -8.96 5.87
N ILE A 101 13.49 -8.91 5.30
CA ILE A 101 13.69 -9.09 3.87
C ILE A 101 13.26 -10.49 3.41
N GLN A 102 13.58 -11.55 4.19
CA GLN A 102 13.14 -12.91 3.85
C GLN A 102 11.61 -13.03 3.91
N GLU A 103 10.98 -12.43 4.91
CA GLU A 103 9.53 -12.40 5.03
C GLU A 103 8.90 -11.62 3.87
N LEU A 104 9.42 -10.44 3.51
CA LEU A 104 8.96 -9.63 2.38
C LEU A 104 9.07 -10.35 1.03
N LYS A 105 10.13 -11.16 0.84
CA LYS A 105 10.26 -12.04 -0.33
C LYS A 105 9.22 -13.16 -0.32
N LYS A 106 8.98 -13.78 0.83
CA LYS A 106 7.98 -14.85 0.98
C LYS A 106 6.56 -14.33 0.75
N GLU A 107 6.28 -13.13 1.24
CA GLU A 107 4.97 -12.47 1.13
C GLU A 107 4.75 -11.81 -0.25
N GLY A 108 5.77 -11.79 -1.13
CA GLY A 108 5.66 -11.29 -2.50
C GLY A 108 5.83 -9.79 -2.67
N TYR A 109 6.33 -9.07 -1.67
CA TYR A 109 6.65 -7.64 -1.77
C TYR A 109 8.01 -7.36 -2.40
N LEU A 110 8.92 -8.32 -2.31
CA LEU A 110 10.22 -8.29 -2.96
C LEU A 110 10.37 -9.48 -3.90
N GLU A 111 11.12 -9.29 -4.98
CA GLU A 111 11.50 -10.38 -5.89
C GLU A 111 12.31 -11.45 -5.13
N LYS A 112 12.17 -12.71 -5.54
CA LYS A 112 12.87 -13.83 -4.89
C LYS A 112 14.36 -13.91 -5.24
N ASP A 113 14.80 -13.10 -6.18
CA ASP A 113 16.17 -13.06 -6.65
C ASP A 113 17.17 -12.63 -5.57
N LYS A 114 18.47 -12.79 -5.86
CA LYS A 114 19.55 -12.31 -4.99
C LYS A 114 19.54 -10.78 -4.87
N GLU A 115 19.18 -10.10 -5.95
CA GLU A 115 19.08 -8.65 -5.97
C GLU A 115 17.78 -8.18 -5.30
N LEU A 116 17.88 -7.18 -4.43
CA LEU A 116 16.72 -6.60 -3.77
C LEU A 116 15.97 -5.67 -4.74
N LYS A 117 14.81 -6.13 -5.19
CA LYS A 117 13.89 -5.38 -6.06
C LYS A 117 12.47 -5.48 -5.54
N LEU A 118 11.74 -4.38 -5.61
CA LEU A 118 10.32 -4.37 -5.29
C LEU A 118 9.52 -5.03 -6.43
N THR A 119 8.56 -5.87 -6.05
CA THR A 119 7.47 -6.27 -6.93
C THR A 119 6.48 -5.12 -7.13
N ASP A 120 5.50 -5.28 -8.00
CA ASP A 120 4.43 -4.30 -8.15
C ASP A 120 3.63 -4.15 -6.85
N LEU A 121 3.40 -5.25 -6.13
CA LEU A 121 2.78 -5.21 -4.79
C LEU A 121 3.63 -4.41 -3.81
N GLY A 122 4.94 -4.62 -3.77
CA GLY A 122 5.86 -3.87 -2.92
C GLY A 122 5.84 -2.36 -3.23
N ARG A 123 5.72 -1.98 -4.50
CA ARG A 123 5.60 -0.57 -4.92
C ARG A 123 4.29 0.06 -4.45
N ILE A 124 3.18 -0.68 -4.51
CA ILE A 124 1.86 -0.22 -4.04
C ILE A 124 1.91 0.07 -2.54
N MET A 125 2.60 -0.77 -1.76
CA MET A 125 2.66 -0.63 -0.29
C MET A 125 3.38 0.62 0.20
N ILE A 126 4.23 1.23 -0.61
CA ILE A 126 4.96 2.46 -0.26
C ILE A 126 4.39 3.74 -0.90
N LEU A 127 3.26 3.64 -1.57
CA LEU A 127 2.53 4.82 -2.06
C LEU A 127 2.00 5.68 -0.89
#